data_ad07bd5cb693eb8c7864a23363efad8b
#
_entry.id   ad07bd5cb693eb8c7864a23363efad8b
#
_cell.length_a   1.000
_cell.length_b   1.000
_cell.length_c   1.000
_cell.angle_alpha   90.00
_cell.angle_beta   90.00
_cell.angle_gamma   90.00
#
_symmetry.space_group_name_H-M   'P 1'
#
loop_
_entity.id
_entity.type
_entity.pdbx_description
1 polymer ?
#
loop_
_entity_poly.entity_id
_entity_poly.type
_entity_poly.pdbx_seq_one_letter_code
_entity_poly.pdbx_strand_id
1 'polypeptide(L)'
;VSERKKADFQTAGVLAVAVAHFIHDVYSSFLAPLLPLLIEKLSLTLTQAGFLSTVMQIPALINPLIGHLADRVNVRIFIVLAPVTTAVPMSLLGVAPNYAVLLILLFAAGLSTSAFHVPAPVMVAELSGSRKGRGMSIFMTGGELARTVGPLCAVAAVSVFGLPRFYPVMVVGGLASIWLFAIFRRSAPPGKVQSSRSSILDSWRSLQKLMLPLGAILVFRGFMHGSLATFLPTFVNQETGNIWLAGSALTVFEAFGVAGVLLAGSMSDHLGRRNTLLISLIGAPVGLLAFTLTEGWLRVAMLMLTGFTLLSTTPVMLALVQEQARGRPAAANGFFMMLSFLARSAIVVVVGYVADLAGLRNTYLLSACLGILAIPFILMLPGKRQPGSS
;
A
#
# COMPACT_ATOMS: atom_id res chain seq x y z
N VAL A 1 25.97 -17.38 -31.59
CA VAL A 1 24.88 -17.20 -30.61
C VAL A 1 25.42 -17.67 -29.27
N SER A 2 25.92 -16.73 -28.44
CA SER A 2 26.46 -17.00 -27.11
C SER A 2 25.29 -17.44 -26.21
N GLU A 3 25.32 -18.67 -25.72
CA GLU A 3 24.44 -19.15 -24.64
C GLU A 3 24.65 -18.24 -23.42
N ARG A 4 23.73 -17.33 -23.16
CA ARG A 4 23.67 -16.65 -21.87
C ARG A 4 23.42 -17.73 -20.80
N LYS A 5 24.45 -18.10 -20.02
CA LYS A 5 24.33 -18.90 -18.82
C LYS A 5 23.12 -18.37 -18.04
N LYS A 6 22.09 -19.20 -17.85
CA LYS A 6 20.94 -18.87 -17.00
C LYS A 6 21.50 -18.50 -15.64
N ALA A 7 21.36 -17.24 -15.26
CA ALA A 7 21.79 -16.77 -13.94
C ALA A 7 21.08 -17.57 -12.86
N ASP A 8 21.82 -18.13 -11.90
CA ASP A 8 21.28 -18.89 -10.79
C ASP A 8 20.49 -17.96 -9.83
N PHE A 9 19.54 -18.56 -9.12
CA PHE A 9 18.74 -17.87 -8.12
C PHE A 9 19.61 -17.51 -6.90
N GLN A 10 19.85 -16.23 -6.69
CA GLN A 10 20.66 -15.69 -5.59
C GLN A 10 19.83 -15.54 -4.32
N THR A 11 19.59 -16.64 -3.59
CA THR A 11 18.71 -16.66 -2.41
C THR A 11 19.06 -15.60 -1.38
N ALA A 12 20.34 -15.45 -1.02
CA ALA A 12 20.79 -14.47 -0.04
C ALA A 12 20.47 -13.02 -0.47
N GLY A 13 20.68 -12.70 -1.75
CA GLY A 13 20.35 -11.36 -2.29
C GLY A 13 18.85 -11.08 -2.29
N VAL A 14 18.03 -12.04 -2.72
CA VAL A 14 16.57 -11.90 -2.72
C VAL A 14 16.04 -11.74 -1.30
N LEU A 15 16.52 -12.54 -0.35
CA LEU A 15 16.14 -12.42 1.06
C LEU A 15 16.58 -11.08 1.66
N ALA A 16 17.78 -10.60 1.32
CA ALA A 16 18.26 -9.29 1.81
C ALA A 16 17.36 -8.14 1.31
N VAL A 17 16.93 -8.15 0.04
CA VAL A 17 15.98 -7.15 -0.47
C VAL A 17 14.59 -7.30 0.18
N ALA A 18 14.14 -8.52 0.44
CA ALA A 18 12.87 -8.77 1.14
C ALA A 18 12.90 -8.28 2.60
N VAL A 19 14.02 -8.46 3.32
CA VAL A 19 14.23 -7.90 4.65
C VAL A 19 14.31 -6.37 4.61
N ALA A 20 14.95 -5.80 3.59
CA ALA A 20 14.95 -4.35 3.37
C ALA A 20 13.52 -3.83 3.19
N HIS A 21 12.69 -4.52 2.39
CA HIS A 21 11.28 -4.21 2.17
C HIS A 21 10.49 -4.27 3.48
N PHE A 22 10.67 -5.35 4.25
CA PHE A 22 10.02 -5.51 5.54
C PHE A 22 10.36 -4.34 6.49
N ILE A 23 11.64 -4.05 6.70
CA ILE A 23 12.06 -3.00 7.64
C ILE A 23 11.58 -1.62 7.15
N HIS A 24 11.74 -1.34 5.85
CA HIS A 24 11.29 -0.08 5.25
C HIS A 24 9.78 0.13 5.44
N ASP A 25 8.96 -0.89 5.14
CA ASP A 25 7.51 -0.79 5.20
C ASP A 25 6.96 -0.82 6.63
N VAL A 26 7.66 -1.44 7.59
CA VAL A 26 7.32 -1.30 9.02
C VAL A 26 7.32 0.17 9.42
N TYR A 27 8.35 0.93 9.07
CA TYR A 27 8.37 2.38 9.36
C TYR A 27 7.31 3.14 8.56
N SER A 28 7.11 2.82 7.29
CA SER A 28 6.10 3.47 6.45
C SER A 28 4.69 3.32 7.03
N SER A 29 4.42 2.27 7.80
CA SER A 29 3.12 2.01 8.43
C SER A 29 2.91 2.73 9.76
N PHE A 30 3.88 3.49 10.30
CA PHE A 30 3.79 4.13 11.61
C PHE A 30 2.76 5.26 11.67
N LEU A 31 2.46 5.93 10.56
CA LEU A 31 1.59 7.11 10.58
C LEU A 31 0.22 6.81 11.18
N ALA A 32 -0.50 5.81 10.64
CA ALA A 32 -1.88 5.53 11.04
C ALA A 32 -2.03 5.18 12.53
N PRO A 33 -1.23 4.27 13.13
CA PRO A 33 -1.34 3.97 14.57
C PRO A 33 -0.88 5.13 15.47
N LEU A 34 0.00 6.03 14.99
CA LEU A 34 0.42 7.21 15.74
C LEU A 34 -0.52 8.41 15.56
N LEU A 35 -1.40 8.36 14.57
CA LEU A 35 -2.28 9.48 14.22
C LEU A 35 -3.13 10.01 15.39
N PRO A 36 -3.76 9.17 16.24
CA PRO A 36 -4.51 9.67 17.39
C PRO A 36 -3.64 10.51 18.33
N LEU A 37 -2.41 10.10 18.58
CA LEU A 37 -1.47 10.83 19.45
C LEU A 37 -0.96 12.13 18.80
N LEU A 38 -0.78 12.15 17.49
CA LEU A 38 -0.38 13.35 16.75
C LEU A 38 -1.52 14.37 16.68
N ILE A 39 -2.75 13.90 16.51
CA ILE A 39 -3.98 14.73 16.55
C ILE A 39 -4.08 15.42 17.92
N GLU A 40 -3.96 14.66 19.01
CA GLU A 40 -4.00 15.20 20.37
C GLU A 40 -2.85 16.19 20.61
N LYS A 41 -1.60 15.83 20.27
CA LYS A 41 -0.42 16.65 20.52
C LYS A 41 -0.47 18.01 19.83
N LEU A 42 -0.97 18.07 18.58
CA LEU A 42 -0.93 19.29 17.74
C LEU A 42 -2.33 19.88 17.50
N SER A 43 -3.38 19.35 18.18
CA SER A 43 -4.77 19.77 18.01
C SER A 43 -5.22 19.78 16.55
N LEU A 44 -4.88 18.70 15.81
CA LEU A 44 -5.18 18.59 14.38
C LEU A 44 -6.65 18.25 14.15
N THR A 45 -7.21 18.78 13.08
CA THR A 45 -8.48 18.28 12.54
C THR A 45 -8.28 16.93 11.83
N LEU A 46 -9.34 16.16 11.65
CA LEU A 46 -9.27 14.90 10.90
C LEU A 46 -8.96 15.15 9.41
N THR A 47 -9.38 16.29 8.88
CA THR A 47 -8.97 16.78 7.54
C THR A 47 -7.45 16.92 7.44
N GLN A 48 -6.83 17.60 8.41
CA GLN A 48 -5.38 17.75 8.47
C GLN A 48 -4.68 16.39 8.63
N ALA A 49 -5.23 15.51 9.46
CA ALA A 49 -4.74 14.14 9.62
C ALA A 49 -4.80 13.33 8.32
N GLY A 50 -5.89 13.42 7.57
CA GLY A 50 -6.02 12.83 6.23
C GLY A 50 -5.01 13.40 5.24
N PHE A 51 -4.76 14.71 5.28
CA PHE A 51 -3.77 15.36 4.43
C PHE A 51 -2.33 14.93 4.72
N LEU A 52 -1.99 14.58 5.99
CA LEU A 52 -0.71 13.95 6.32
C LEU A 52 -0.48 12.66 5.51
N SER A 53 -1.48 11.79 5.44
CA SER A 53 -1.42 10.57 4.63
C SER A 53 -1.28 10.86 3.12
N THR A 54 -1.93 11.92 2.64
CA THR A 54 -1.83 12.36 1.24
C THR A 54 -0.42 12.84 0.93
N VAL A 55 0.18 13.69 1.78
CA VAL A 55 1.52 14.25 1.56
C VAL A 55 2.58 13.16 1.49
N MET A 56 2.48 12.12 2.31
CA MET A 56 3.37 10.95 2.24
C MET A 56 3.25 10.23 0.88
N GLN A 57 2.13 10.38 0.19
CA GLN A 57 1.89 9.73 -1.09
C GLN A 57 2.24 10.60 -2.32
N ILE A 58 2.33 11.93 -2.20
CA ILE A 58 2.63 12.84 -3.31
C ILE A 58 3.89 12.44 -4.10
N PRO A 59 5.02 12.02 -3.45
CA PRO A 59 6.22 11.65 -4.18
C PRO A 59 6.04 10.51 -5.20
N ALA A 60 5.01 9.68 -5.06
CA ALA A 60 4.77 8.64 -6.05
C ALA A 60 4.31 9.19 -7.43
N LEU A 61 3.89 10.43 -7.52
CA LEU A 61 3.64 11.10 -8.81
C LEU A 61 4.92 11.25 -9.64
N ILE A 62 6.09 11.31 -9.00
CA ILE A 62 7.38 11.39 -9.68
C ILE A 62 8.05 10.02 -9.89
N ASN A 63 7.35 8.90 -9.64
CA ASN A 63 7.88 7.54 -9.88
C ASN A 63 8.44 7.33 -11.30
N PRO A 64 7.86 7.90 -12.38
CA PRO A 64 8.46 7.81 -13.71
C PRO A 64 9.85 8.47 -13.79
N LEU A 65 10.06 9.59 -13.07
CA LEU A 65 11.36 10.27 -13.00
C LEU A 65 12.35 9.46 -12.17
N ILE A 66 11.90 8.87 -11.05
CA ILE A 66 12.73 7.98 -10.22
C ILE A 66 13.14 6.75 -11.02
N GLY A 67 12.24 6.16 -11.81
CA GLY A 67 12.56 5.05 -12.72
C GLY A 67 13.63 5.43 -13.73
N HIS A 68 13.49 6.59 -14.38
CA HIS A 68 14.50 7.09 -15.32
C HIS A 68 15.86 7.36 -14.66
N LEU A 69 15.87 7.88 -13.44
CA LEU A 69 17.08 8.05 -12.65
C LEU A 69 17.70 6.69 -12.28
N ALA A 70 16.87 5.73 -11.86
CA ALA A 70 17.29 4.38 -11.52
C ALA A 70 17.94 3.64 -12.70
N ASP A 71 17.52 3.93 -13.95
CA ASP A 71 18.16 3.40 -15.16
C ASP A 71 19.58 3.95 -15.40
N ARG A 72 19.94 5.07 -14.77
CA ARG A 72 21.23 5.77 -14.96
C ARG A 72 22.21 5.58 -13.81
N VAL A 73 21.70 5.35 -12.60
CA VAL A 73 22.50 5.22 -11.37
C VAL A 73 22.47 3.79 -10.85
N ASN A 74 23.34 3.49 -9.92
CA ASN A 74 23.35 2.18 -9.27
C ASN A 74 22.14 2.05 -8.32
N VAL A 75 21.10 1.31 -8.77
CA VAL A 75 19.84 1.11 -8.01
C VAL A 75 20.02 0.54 -6.61
N ARG A 76 21.17 -0.10 -6.32
CA ARG A 76 21.48 -0.62 -4.98
C ARG A 76 21.48 0.47 -3.91
N ILE A 77 21.93 1.69 -4.25
CA ILE A 77 22.02 2.76 -3.27
C ILE A 77 20.64 3.08 -2.70
N PHE A 78 19.61 3.04 -3.55
CA PHE A 78 18.23 3.24 -3.12
C PHE A 78 17.77 2.15 -2.15
N ILE A 79 18.10 0.88 -2.44
CA ILE A 79 17.71 -0.27 -1.61
C ILE A 79 18.48 -0.29 -0.29
N VAL A 80 19.77 0.01 -0.33
CA VAL A 80 20.63 0.05 0.87
C VAL A 80 20.23 1.18 1.81
N LEU A 81 19.89 2.36 1.27
CA LEU A 81 19.56 3.53 2.08
C LEU A 81 18.07 3.56 2.51
N ALA A 82 17.19 2.84 1.84
CA ALA A 82 15.75 2.91 2.12
C ALA A 82 15.36 2.69 3.58
N PRO A 83 15.88 1.68 4.32
CA PRO A 83 15.53 1.51 5.71
C PRO A 83 15.85 2.74 6.57
N VAL A 84 17.02 3.35 6.43
CA VAL A 84 17.39 4.52 7.24
C VAL A 84 16.68 5.78 6.79
N THR A 85 16.53 6.01 5.47
CA THR A 85 15.88 7.23 4.95
C THR A 85 14.37 7.26 5.22
N THR A 86 13.75 6.11 5.50
CA THR A 86 12.36 6.04 5.96
C THR A 86 12.29 6.04 7.49
N ALA A 87 13.18 5.30 8.17
CA ALA A 87 13.18 5.22 9.63
C ALA A 87 13.38 6.59 10.29
N VAL A 88 14.30 7.41 9.77
CA VAL A 88 14.61 8.73 10.34
C VAL A 88 13.36 9.63 10.36
N PRO A 89 12.72 9.99 9.24
CA PRO A 89 11.57 10.88 9.27
C PRO A 89 10.38 10.28 10.02
N MET A 90 10.13 8.97 9.91
CA MET A 90 9.01 8.34 10.60
C MET A 90 9.22 8.26 12.11
N SER A 91 10.44 8.09 12.58
CA SER A 91 10.77 8.11 14.03
C SER A 91 10.78 9.53 14.61
N LEU A 92 10.95 10.56 13.78
CA LEU A 92 10.94 11.96 14.21
C LEU A 92 9.52 12.57 14.27
N LEU A 93 8.47 11.87 13.88
CA LEU A 93 7.08 12.37 13.94
C LEU A 93 6.70 12.84 15.34
N GLY A 94 7.13 12.11 16.38
CA GLY A 94 6.79 12.42 17.76
C GLY A 94 7.46 13.68 18.32
N VAL A 95 8.58 14.12 17.75
CA VAL A 95 9.28 15.36 18.16
C VAL A 95 8.91 16.57 17.30
N ALA A 96 8.14 16.39 16.24
CA ALA A 96 7.70 17.48 15.38
C ALA A 96 7.00 18.58 16.20
N PRO A 97 7.47 19.84 16.14
CA PRO A 97 6.93 20.93 16.95
C PRO A 97 5.62 21.51 16.40
N ASN A 98 5.34 21.29 15.12
CA ASN A 98 4.17 21.83 14.44
C ASN A 98 3.81 21.00 13.20
N TYR A 99 2.67 21.34 12.61
CA TYR A 99 2.11 20.64 11.44
C TYR A 99 3.00 20.71 10.20
N ALA A 100 3.68 21.85 9.96
CA ALA A 100 4.56 22.01 8.80
C ALA A 100 5.75 21.04 8.84
N VAL A 101 6.33 20.83 10.01
CA VAL A 101 7.41 19.84 10.18
C VAL A 101 6.90 18.41 9.94
N LEU A 102 5.68 18.08 10.38
CA LEU A 102 5.07 16.77 10.05
C LEU A 102 4.95 16.57 8.53
N LEU A 103 4.50 17.59 7.80
CA LEU A 103 4.39 17.54 6.33
C LEU A 103 5.74 17.29 5.68
N ILE A 104 6.79 17.97 6.13
CA ILE A 104 8.16 17.78 5.60
C ILE A 104 8.67 16.36 5.88
N LEU A 105 8.51 15.87 7.11
CA LEU A 105 8.93 14.51 7.48
C LEU A 105 8.19 13.45 6.67
N LEU A 106 6.88 13.59 6.51
CA LEU A 106 6.08 12.65 5.75
C LEU A 106 6.37 12.72 4.24
N PHE A 107 6.61 13.91 3.70
CA PHE A 107 7.06 14.04 2.31
C PHE A 107 8.42 13.35 2.09
N ALA A 108 9.36 13.53 3.01
CA ALA A 108 10.67 12.85 2.96
C ALA A 108 10.52 11.32 3.07
N ALA A 109 9.67 10.82 3.96
CA ALA A 109 9.35 9.40 4.05
C ALA A 109 8.72 8.88 2.75
N GLY A 110 7.78 9.62 2.16
CA GLY A 110 7.17 9.28 0.87
C GLY A 110 8.17 9.26 -0.29
N LEU A 111 9.12 10.18 -0.30
CA LEU A 111 10.21 10.20 -1.29
C LEU A 111 11.10 8.95 -1.15
N SER A 112 11.42 8.55 0.08
CA SER A 112 12.15 7.30 0.36
C SER A 112 11.35 6.09 -0.12
N THR A 113 10.03 6.05 0.14
CA THR A 113 9.14 4.98 -0.32
C THR A 113 9.14 4.86 -1.84
N SER A 114 9.02 5.96 -2.55
CA SER A 114 9.09 5.99 -4.01
C SER A 114 10.46 5.55 -4.54
N ALA A 115 11.53 6.04 -3.91
CA ALA A 115 12.90 5.68 -4.26
C ALA A 115 13.24 4.21 -4.02
N PHE A 116 12.54 3.53 -3.12
CA PHE A 116 12.68 2.10 -2.89
C PHE A 116 11.80 1.26 -3.82
N HIS A 117 10.49 1.52 -3.85
CA HIS A 117 9.52 0.65 -4.52
C HIS A 117 9.64 0.63 -6.06
N VAL A 118 10.26 1.64 -6.67
CA VAL A 118 10.50 1.66 -8.11
C VAL A 118 11.65 0.72 -8.50
N PRO A 119 12.87 0.81 -7.93
CA PRO A 119 13.99 -0.04 -8.34
C PRO A 119 14.03 -1.43 -7.68
N ALA A 120 13.41 -1.62 -6.48
CA ALA A 120 13.52 -2.88 -5.76
C ALA A 120 12.97 -4.11 -6.52
N PRO A 121 11.79 -4.06 -7.18
CA PRO A 121 11.30 -5.17 -8.00
C PRO A 121 12.24 -5.53 -9.15
N VAL A 122 12.91 -4.54 -9.74
CA VAL A 122 13.88 -4.74 -10.82
C VAL A 122 15.08 -5.54 -10.31
N MET A 123 15.65 -5.11 -9.18
CA MET A 123 16.78 -5.82 -8.56
C MET A 123 16.39 -7.24 -8.13
N VAL A 124 15.19 -7.44 -7.57
CA VAL A 124 14.69 -8.78 -7.22
C VAL A 124 14.56 -9.67 -8.46
N ALA A 125 14.03 -9.15 -9.57
CA ALA A 125 13.90 -9.90 -10.81
C ALA A 125 15.26 -10.36 -11.37
N GLU A 126 16.31 -9.53 -11.26
CA GLU A 126 17.67 -9.87 -11.67
C GLU A 126 18.32 -10.92 -10.77
N LEU A 127 18.22 -10.75 -9.43
CA LEU A 127 18.73 -11.70 -8.45
C LEU A 127 18.01 -13.06 -8.52
N SER A 128 16.80 -13.09 -9.07
CA SER A 128 16.00 -14.30 -9.21
C SER A 128 16.31 -15.14 -10.44
N GLY A 129 17.09 -14.63 -11.41
CA GLY A 129 17.45 -15.31 -12.65
C GLY A 129 16.23 -15.84 -13.39
N SER A 130 16.14 -17.17 -13.60
CA SER A 130 14.99 -17.80 -14.27
C SER A 130 13.74 -17.93 -13.38
N ARG A 131 13.85 -17.78 -12.04
CA ARG A 131 12.76 -17.99 -11.07
C ARG A 131 12.17 -16.68 -10.55
N LYS A 132 11.89 -15.74 -11.45
CA LYS A 132 11.43 -14.37 -11.14
C LYS A 132 10.16 -14.37 -10.26
N GLY A 133 9.20 -15.26 -10.52
CA GLY A 133 7.99 -15.38 -9.72
C GLY A 133 8.28 -15.71 -8.25
N ARG A 134 9.20 -16.66 -8.01
CA ARG A 134 9.60 -17.03 -6.64
C ARG A 134 10.25 -15.85 -5.89
N GLY A 135 11.17 -15.16 -6.55
CA GLY A 135 11.82 -14.00 -5.93
C GLY A 135 10.85 -12.87 -5.63
N MET A 136 9.93 -12.59 -6.57
CA MET A 136 8.90 -11.58 -6.36
C MET A 136 7.94 -11.94 -5.21
N SER A 137 7.55 -13.21 -5.08
CA SER A 137 6.74 -13.66 -3.93
C SER A 137 7.45 -13.43 -2.60
N ILE A 138 8.73 -13.78 -2.50
CA ILE A 138 9.52 -13.55 -1.27
C ILE A 138 9.59 -12.06 -0.96
N PHE A 139 9.84 -11.23 -1.97
CA PHE A 139 9.90 -9.77 -1.83
C PHE A 139 8.56 -9.19 -1.35
N MET A 140 7.44 -9.57 -1.98
CA MET A 140 6.11 -9.09 -1.61
C MET A 140 5.70 -9.54 -0.21
N THR A 141 6.08 -10.77 0.20
CA THR A 141 5.83 -11.25 1.57
C THR A 141 6.47 -10.32 2.62
N GLY A 142 7.66 -9.76 2.34
CA GLY A 142 8.29 -8.78 3.23
C GLY A 142 7.42 -7.56 3.49
N GLY A 143 6.88 -6.93 2.43
CA GLY A 143 6.00 -5.77 2.54
C GLY A 143 4.65 -6.08 3.20
N GLU A 144 4.02 -7.22 2.83
CA GLU A 144 2.74 -7.62 3.42
C GLU A 144 2.86 -7.90 4.93
N LEU A 145 3.93 -8.59 5.34
CA LEU A 145 4.22 -8.82 6.75
C LEU A 145 4.48 -7.51 7.50
N ALA A 146 5.21 -6.59 6.89
CA ALA A 146 5.48 -5.28 7.46
C ALA A 146 4.20 -4.48 7.74
N ARG A 147 3.27 -4.43 6.78
CA ARG A 147 1.97 -3.76 6.97
C ARG A 147 1.14 -4.39 8.07
N THR A 148 1.25 -5.72 8.23
CA THR A 148 0.55 -6.45 9.28
C THR A 148 1.11 -6.14 10.67
N VAL A 149 2.44 -6.21 10.87
CA VAL A 149 3.04 -6.05 12.20
C VAL A 149 3.44 -4.62 12.53
N GLY A 150 3.62 -3.77 11.53
CA GLY A 150 4.09 -2.39 11.67
C GLY A 150 3.25 -1.53 12.62
N PRO A 151 1.90 -1.60 12.60
CA PRO A 151 1.08 -0.90 13.56
C PRO A 151 1.38 -1.25 15.01
N LEU A 152 1.61 -2.53 15.31
CA LEU A 152 2.01 -2.97 16.66
C LEU A 152 3.42 -2.53 17.01
N CYS A 153 4.35 -2.53 16.05
CA CYS A 153 5.71 -2.01 16.27
C CYS A 153 5.69 -0.52 16.64
N ALA A 154 4.87 0.28 15.97
CA ALA A 154 4.71 1.70 16.29
C ALA A 154 4.13 1.92 17.69
N VAL A 155 3.06 1.18 18.04
CA VAL A 155 2.43 1.24 19.36
C VAL A 155 3.39 0.78 20.45
N ALA A 156 4.12 -0.32 20.25
CA ALA A 156 5.12 -0.81 21.19
C ALA A 156 6.21 0.23 21.42
N ALA A 157 6.75 0.84 20.36
CA ALA A 157 7.78 1.88 20.47
C ALA A 157 7.31 3.07 21.30
N VAL A 158 6.10 3.57 21.04
CA VAL A 158 5.53 4.70 21.78
C VAL A 158 5.16 4.31 23.22
N SER A 159 4.70 3.09 23.45
CA SER A 159 4.39 2.61 24.81
C SER A 159 5.63 2.50 25.70
N VAL A 160 6.78 2.17 25.10
CA VAL A 160 8.05 2.06 25.85
C VAL A 160 8.71 3.42 26.06
N PHE A 161 8.79 4.25 25.02
CA PHE A 161 9.57 5.49 25.04
C PHE A 161 8.71 6.76 25.24
N GLY A 162 7.40 6.66 25.04
CA GLY A 162 6.53 7.83 24.88
C GLY A 162 6.68 8.50 23.52
N LEU A 163 5.62 9.17 23.04
CA LEU A 163 5.61 9.81 21.72
C LEU A 163 6.79 10.79 21.49
N PRO A 164 7.15 11.66 22.45
CA PRO A 164 8.28 12.60 22.23
C PRO A 164 9.66 11.96 22.19
N ARG A 165 9.80 10.73 22.69
CA ARG A 165 11.10 10.07 22.88
C ARG A 165 11.26 8.77 22.11
N PHE A 166 10.32 8.39 21.24
CA PHE A 166 10.43 7.12 20.49
C PHE A 166 11.43 7.19 19.31
N TYR A 167 11.98 8.35 18.99
CA TYR A 167 12.96 8.55 17.91
C TYR A 167 14.16 7.57 17.91
N PRO A 168 14.63 6.97 19.02
CA PRO A 168 15.75 6.03 18.96
C PRO A 168 15.46 4.78 18.14
N VAL A 169 14.20 4.46 17.87
CA VAL A 169 13.87 3.30 17.02
C VAL A 169 14.45 3.42 15.61
N MET A 170 14.79 4.64 15.14
CA MET A 170 15.48 4.85 13.86
C MET A 170 16.81 4.10 13.74
N VAL A 171 17.46 3.78 14.90
CA VAL A 171 18.72 3.04 14.92
C VAL A 171 18.59 1.68 14.23
N VAL A 172 17.43 1.02 14.34
CA VAL A 172 17.17 -0.27 13.67
C VAL A 172 17.23 -0.10 12.15
N GLY A 173 16.65 0.98 11.61
CA GLY A 173 16.75 1.31 10.18
C GLY A 173 18.20 1.61 9.75
N GLY A 174 18.96 2.31 10.59
CA GLY A 174 20.38 2.58 10.36
C GLY A 174 21.23 1.29 10.33
N LEU A 175 21.05 0.41 11.32
CA LEU A 175 21.73 -0.89 11.38
C LEU A 175 21.37 -1.78 10.18
N ALA A 176 20.09 -1.78 9.76
CA ALA A 176 19.65 -2.49 8.57
C ALA A 176 20.33 -1.97 7.30
N SER A 177 20.47 -0.65 7.15
CA SER A 177 21.18 -0.05 6.02
C SER A 177 22.68 -0.39 6.00
N ILE A 178 23.34 -0.41 7.16
CA ILE A 178 24.74 -0.86 7.28
C ILE A 178 24.87 -2.33 6.91
N TRP A 179 23.97 -3.18 7.37
CA TRP A 179 23.95 -4.61 7.04
C TRP A 179 23.74 -4.83 5.54
N LEU A 180 22.79 -4.14 4.92
CA LEU A 180 22.56 -4.19 3.48
C LEU A 180 23.77 -3.71 2.67
N PHE A 181 24.41 -2.65 3.11
CA PHE A 181 25.65 -2.16 2.50
C PHE A 181 26.75 -3.24 2.54
N ALA A 182 26.93 -3.91 3.67
CA ALA A 182 27.92 -5.00 3.81
C ALA A 182 27.63 -6.17 2.85
N ILE A 183 26.35 -6.53 2.66
CA ILE A 183 25.95 -7.59 1.71
C ILE A 183 26.20 -7.16 0.26
N PHE A 184 25.72 -5.96 -0.11
CA PHE A 184 25.70 -5.57 -1.51
C PHE A 184 26.98 -4.87 -2.02
N ARG A 185 27.91 -4.46 -1.16
CA ARG A 185 29.15 -3.74 -1.57
C ARG A 185 29.98 -4.48 -2.64
N ARG A 186 29.92 -5.82 -2.65
CA ARG A 186 30.71 -6.68 -3.57
C ARG A 186 29.92 -7.21 -4.76
N SER A 187 28.61 -6.96 -4.83
CA SER A 187 27.80 -7.50 -5.93
C SER A 187 27.95 -6.65 -7.21
N ALA A 188 27.82 -7.19 -8.42
CA ALA A 188 27.86 -6.42 -9.67
C ALA A 188 26.63 -5.49 -9.82
N PRO A 189 26.71 -4.29 -10.43
CA PRO A 189 25.54 -3.44 -10.63
C PRO A 189 24.48 -4.16 -11.47
N PRO A 190 23.15 -3.94 -11.17
CA PRO A 190 22.09 -4.43 -12.01
C PRO A 190 22.24 -3.96 -13.47
N GLY A 191 21.79 -4.81 -14.41
CA GLY A 191 21.80 -4.48 -15.83
C GLY A 191 20.81 -3.36 -16.16
N LYS A 192 21.05 -2.62 -17.24
CA LYS A 192 20.15 -1.57 -17.72
C LYS A 192 18.86 -2.17 -18.26
N VAL A 193 17.70 -1.72 -17.75
CA VAL A 193 16.38 -2.11 -18.26
C VAL A 193 16.06 -1.25 -19.49
N GLN A 194 15.79 -1.89 -20.64
CA GLN A 194 15.29 -1.18 -21.82
C GLN A 194 13.82 -0.81 -21.63
N SER A 195 13.51 0.48 -21.54
CA SER A 195 12.13 0.97 -21.55
C SER A 195 11.63 1.06 -23.00
N SER A 196 10.46 0.49 -23.29
CA SER A 196 9.82 0.63 -24.61
C SER A 196 9.23 2.04 -24.76
N ARG A 197 9.57 2.73 -25.85
CA ARG A 197 8.99 4.03 -26.24
C ARG A 197 7.61 3.81 -26.89
N SER A 198 6.54 3.77 -26.10
CA SER A 198 5.17 3.83 -26.64
C SER A 198 4.55 5.20 -26.33
N SER A 199 3.70 5.72 -27.26
CA SER A 199 2.94 6.95 -26.99
C SER A 199 1.96 6.73 -25.84
N ILE A 200 2.05 7.60 -24.81
CA ILE A 200 1.19 7.57 -23.63
C ILE A 200 -0.29 7.77 -24.03
N LEU A 201 -0.54 8.67 -24.99
CA LEU A 201 -1.89 9.03 -25.42
C LEU A 201 -2.62 7.89 -26.14
N ASP A 202 -1.91 7.13 -27.00
CA ASP A 202 -2.51 5.99 -27.71
C ASP A 202 -2.78 4.83 -26.76
N SER A 203 -1.94 4.66 -25.75
CA SER A 203 -2.17 3.68 -24.68
C SER A 203 -3.41 4.03 -23.86
N TRP A 204 -3.60 5.31 -23.51
CA TRP A 204 -4.79 5.78 -22.82
C TRP A 204 -6.07 5.55 -23.64
N ARG A 205 -6.09 5.98 -24.92
CA ARG A 205 -7.25 5.80 -25.80
C ARG A 205 -7.69 4.35 -25.94
N SER A 206 -6.74 3.42 -25.95
CA SER A 206 -7.06 1.97 -26.04
C SER A 206 -7.63 1.40 -24.74
N LEU A 207 -7.32 1.99 -23.59
CA LEU A 207 -7.65 1.48 -22.26
C LEU A 207 -8.78 2.24 -21.56
N GLN A 208 -9.19 3.42 -22.07
CA GLN A 208 -10.14 4.29 -21.37
C GLN A 208 -11.49 3.61 -21.05
N LYS A 209 -11.99 2.74 -21.94
CA LYS A 209 -13.24 2.00 -21.72
C LYS A 209 -13.19 1.06 -20.50
N LEU A 210 -11.98 0.59 -20.15
CA LEU A 210 -11.74 -0.20 -18.95
C LEU A 210 -11.40 0.69 -17.74
N MET A 211 -10.58 1.73 -17.95
CA MET A 211 -10.08 2.59 -16.87
C MET A 211 -11.18 3.46 -16.26
N LEU A 212 -12.18 3.88 -17.00
CA LEU A 212 -13.29 4.69 -16.48
C LEU A 212 -14.12 3.94 -15.42
N PRO A 213 -14.67 2.71 -15.69
CA PRO A 213 -15.37 1.97 -14.65
C PRO A 213 -14.45 1.55 -13.49
N LEU A 214 -13.19 1.19 -13.77
CA LEU A 214 -12.22 0.89 -12.71
C LEU A 214 -11.93 2.13 -11.83
N GLY A 215 -11.85 3.33 -12.43
CA GLY A 215 -11.68 4.58 -11.71
C GLY A 215 -12.86 4.86 -10.78
N ALA A 216 -14.09 4.67 -11.23
CA ALA A 216 -15.26 4.79 -10.39
C ALA A 216 -15.25 3.78 -9.22
N ILE A 217 -14.89 2.51 -9.49
CA ILE A 217 -14.73 1.48 -8.45
C ILE A 217 -13.67 1.92 -7.44
N LEU A 218 -12.52 2.43 -7.89
CA LEU A 218 -11.45 2.91 -7.02
C LEU A 218 -11.89 4.08 -6.14
N VAL A 219 -12.72 5.00 -6.68
CA VAL A 219 -13.28 6.12 -5.90
C VAL A 219 -14.21 5.60 -4.82
N PHE A 220 -15.25 4.85 -5.15
CA PHE A 220 -16.24 4.40 -4.18
C PHE A 220 -15.66 3.43 -3.13
N ARG A 221 -14.86 2.47 -3.56
CA ARG A 221 -14.09 1.59 -2.68
C ARG A 221 -13.12 2.39 -1.80
N GLY A 222 -12.58 3.47 -2.35
CA GLY A 222 -11.59 4.32 -1.70
C GLY A 222 -12.09 4.95 -0.40
N PHE A 223 -13.38 5.23 -0.27
CA PHE A 223 -13.98 5.73 0.97
C PHE A 223 -13.82 4.72 2.11
N MET A 224 -14.15 3.46 1.89
CA MET A 224 -13.95 2.40 2.90
C MET A 224 -12.47 2.20 3.22
N HIS A 225 -11.62 2.14 2.17
CA HIS A 225 -10.19 1.94 2.37
C HIS A 225 -9.54 3.14 3.10
N GLY A 226 -9.87 4.36 2.72
CA GLY A 226 -9.35 5.57 3.38
C GLY A 226 -9.79 5.67 4.84
N SER A 227 -11.05 5.35 5.13
CA SER A 227 -11.57 5.31 6.50
C SER A 227 -10.80 4.29 7.37
N LEU A 228 -10.62 3.06 6.87
CA LEU A 228 -10.00 1.99 7.66
C LEU A 228 -8.47 2.11 7.70
N ALA A 229 -7.79 2.23 6.57
CA ALA A 229 -6.33 2.22 6.54
C ALA A 229 -5.70 3.46 7.23
N THR A 230 -6.43 4.58 7.29
CA THR A 230 -5.92 5.82 7.90
C THR A 230 -6.50 6.07 9.28
N PHE A 231 -7.82 5.94 9.45
CA PHE A 231 -8.52 6.41 10.63
C PHE A 231 -8.98 5.30 11.58
N LEU A 232 -8.78 4.00 11.26
CA LEU A 232 -9.19 2.90 12.15
C LEU A 232 -8.52 3.00 13.53
N PRO A 233 -7.22 3.26 13.66
CA PRO A 233 -6.62 3.46 14.99
C PRO A 233 -7.20 4.67 15.73
N THR A 234 -7.45 5.77 15.01
CA THR A 234 -8.05 6.97 15.61
C THR A 234 -9.47 6.67 16.12
N PHE A 235 -10.28 5.99 15.32
CA PHE A 235 -11.64 5.61 15.67
C PHE A 235 -11.70 4.71 16.92
N VAL A 236 -10.90 3.64 16.93
CA VAL A 236 -10.83 2.71 18.07
C VAL A 236 -10.27 3.41 19.32
N ASN A 237 -9.26 4.27 19.16
CA ASN A 237 -8.70 5.02 20.29
C ASN A 237 -9.71 6.04 20.87
N GLN A 238 -10.50 6.71 20.03
CA GLN A 238 -11.57 7.60 20.51
C GLN A 238 -12.64 6.87 21.31
N GLU A 239 -12.98 5.63 20.92
CA GLU A 239 -13.99 4.84 21.63
C GLU A 239 -13.46 4.17 22.90
N THR A 240 -12.19 3.76 22.94
CA THR A 240 -11.65 2.90 24.00
C THR A 240 -10.61 3.57 24.90
N GLY A 241 -10.02 4.68 24.48
CA GLY A 241 -8.85 5.28 25.12
C GLY A 241 -7.59 4.40 25.08
N ASN A 242 -7.58 3.31 24.31
CA ASN A 242 -6.54 2.30 24.34
C ASN A 242 -5.80 2.19 23.00
N ILE A 243 -4.57 2.72 22.98
CA ILE A 243 -3.73 2.73 21.79
C ILE A 243 -3.32 1.31 21.33
N TRP A 244 -3.23 0.34 22.23
CA TRP A 244 -2.94 -1.04 21.86
C TRP A 244 -4.12 -1.70 21.13
N LEU A 245 -5.35 -1.47 21.58
CA LEU A 245 -6.55 -1.92 20.84
C LEU A 245 -6.63 -1.25 19.48
N ALA A 246 -6.30 0.04 19.40
CA ALA A 246 -6.25 0.80 18.17
C ALA A 246 -5.25 0.23 17.15
N GLY A 247 -4.02 -0.03 17.57
CA GLY A 247 -2.99 -0.66 16.73
C GLY A 247 -3.34 -2.09 16.35
N SER A 248 -3.88 -2.87 17.30
CA SER A 248 -4.32 -4.26 17.06
C SER A 248 -5.45 -4.35 16.05
N ALA A 249 -6.40 -3.41 16.08
CA ALA A 249 -7.49 -3.36 15.10
C ALA A 249 -6.95 -3.18 13.68
N LEU A 250 -5.99 -2.27 13.48
CA LEU A 250 -5.37 -2.11 12.17
C LEU A 250 -4.57 -3.34 11.76
N THR A 251 -3.84 -3.97 12.69
CA THR A 251 -3.13 -5.22 12.43
C THR A 251 -4.08 -6.34 12.00
N VAL A 252 -5.23 -6.50 12.65
CA VAL A 252 -6.25 -7.49 12.27
C VAL A 252 -6.80 -7.20 10.88
N PHE A 253 -7.13 -5.94 10.59
CA PHE A 253 -7.62 -5.53 9.26
C PHE A 253 -6.60 -5.85 8.16
N GLU A 254 -5.33 -5.49 8.35
CA GLU A 254 -4.26 -5.74 7.38
C GLU A 254 -3.95 -7.24 7.23
N ALA A 255 -3.87 -8.00 8.33
CA ALA A 255 -3.60 -9.44 8.30
C ALA A 255 -4.64 -10.23 7.49
N PHE A 256 -5.92 -9.96 7.73
CA PHE A 256 -7.00 -10.59 6.96
C PHE A 256 -7.08 -10.03 5.53
N GLY A 257 -6.70 -8.78 5.34
CA GLY A 257 -6.49 -8.21 4.02
C GLY A 257 -5.43 -8.93 3.20
N VAL A 258 -4.29 -9.25 3.81
CA VAL A 258 -3.23 -10.05 3.17
C VAL A 258 -3.75 -11.43 2.79
N ALA A 259 -4.49 -12.11 3.66
CA ALA A 259 -5.13 -13.38 3.33
C ALA A 259 -6.08 -13.23 2.13
N GLY A 260 -6.87 -12.17 2.08
CA GLY A 260 -7.72 -11.82 0.95
C GLY A 260 -6.94 -11.63 -0.35
N VAL A 261 -5.85 -10.86 -0.31
CA VAL A 261 -4.95 -10.63 -1.47
C VAL A 261 -4.38 -11.95 -2.01
N LEU A 262 -3.89 -12.82 -1.13
CA LEU A 262 -3.28 -14.10 -1.51
C LEU A 262 -4.30 -15.07 -2.15
N LEU A 263 -5.52 -15.11 -1.63
CA LEU A 263 -6.56 -16.01 -2.13
C LEU A 263 -7.32 -15.45 -3.33
N ALA A 264 -7.39 -14.12 -3.47
CA ALA A 264 -8.17 -13.47 -4.53
C ALA A 264 -7.70 -13.84 -5.94
N GLY A 265 -6.42 -14.08 -6.14
CA GLY A 265 -5.86 -14.54 -7.42
C GLY A 265 -6.53 -15.82 -7.88
N SER A 266 -6.38 -16.90 -7.09
CA SER A 266 -6.97 -18.21 -7.41
C SER A 266 -8.50 -18.20 -7.42
N MET A 267 -9.14 -17.52 -6.47
CA MET A 267 -10.61 -17.34 -6.50
C MET A 267 -11.09 -16.71 -7.79
N SER A 268 -10.41 -15.66 -8.26
CA SER A 268 -10.81 -14.95 -9.48
C SER A 268 -10.52 -15.74 -10.78
N ASP A 269 -9.58 -16.69 -10.75
CA ASP A 269 -9.35 -17.61 -11.86
C ASP A 269 -10.51 -18.61 -12.00
N HIS A 270 -11.07 -19.08 -10.89
CA HIS A 270 -12.20 -20.02 -10.88
C HIS A 270 -13.55 -19.32 -11.07
N LEU A 271 -13.86 -18.30 -10.29
CA LEU A 271 -15.15 -17.59 -10.29
C LEU A 271 -15.27 -16.56 -11.43
N GLY A 272 -14.13 -16.13 -11.99
CA GLY A 272 -14.03 -14.99 -12.92
C GLY A 272 -13.83 -13.66 -12.19
N ARG A 273 -13.11 -12.74 -12.84
CA ARG A 273 -12.69 -11.43 -12.25
C ARG A 273 -13.88 -10.61 -11.73
N ARG A 274 -14.93 -10.49 -12.58
CA ARG A 274 -16.14 -9.73 -12.27
C ARG A 274 -16.89 -10.27 -11.04
N ASN A 275 -17.09 -11.59 -10.96
CA ASN A 275 -17.83 -12.20 -9.84
C ASN A 275 -17.05 -12.09 -8.54
N THR A 276 -15.72 -12.26 -8.59
CA THR A 276 -14.88 -12.06 -7.39
C THR A 276 -14.94 -10.61 -6.90
N LEU A 277 -14.91 -9.61 -7.80
CA LEU A 277 -15.10 -8.21 -7.42
C LEU A 277 -16.48 -7.95 -6.83
N LEU A 278 -17.55 -8.55 -7.38
CA LEU A 278 -18.91 -8.42 -6.83
C LEU A 278 -18.99 -8.97 -5.41
N ILE A 279 -18.50 -10.19 -5.17
CA ILE A 279 -18.48 -10.81 -3.83
C ILE A 279 -17.71 -9.94 -2.86
N SER A 280 -16.54 -9.46 -3.27
CA SER A 280 -15.67 -8.62 -2.44
C SER A 280 -16.30 -7.25 -2.11
N LEU A 281 -16.91 -6.59 -3.11
CA LEU A 281 -17.51 -5.26 -2.94
C LEU A 281 -18.98 -5.29 -2.47
N ILE A 282 -19.56 -6.46 -2.25
CA ILE A 282 -20.74 -6.66 -1.41
C ILE A 282 -20.30 -6.96 0.04
N GLY A 283 -19.33 -7.85 0.21
CA GLY A 283 -18.84 -8.25 1.54
C GLY A 283 -18.18 -7.11 2.33
N ALA A 284 -17.42 -6.25 1.66
CA ALA A 284 -16.72 -5.16 2.33
C ALA A 284 -17.66 -4.09 2.94
N PRO A 285 -18.68 -3.54 2.25
CA PRO A 285 -19.66 -2.65 2.85
C PRO A 285 -20.46 -3.30 3.96
N VAL A 286 -20.91 -4.55 3.77
CA VAL A 286 -21.65 -5.30 4.81
C VAL A 286 -20.79 -5.49 6.06
N GLY A 287 -19.53 -5.90 5.88
CA GLY A 287 -18.59 -6.04 6.98
C GLY A 287 -18.32 -4.72 7.69
N LEU A 288 -18.13 -3.61 6.94
CA LEU A 288 -17.89 -2.29 7.53
C LEU A 288 -19.11 -1.75 8.27
N LEU A 289 -20.31 -1.91 7.73
CA LEU A 289 -21.56 -1.56 8.44
C LEU A 289 -21.69 -2.35 9.74
N ALA A 290 -21.53 -3.66 9.67
CA ALA A 290 -21.60 -4.52 10.84
C ALA A 290 -20.50 -4.21 11.86
N PHE A 291 -19.25 -3.97 11.44
CA PHE A 291 -18.16 -3.51 12.30
C PHE A 291 -18.53 -2.23 13.07
N THR A 292 -19.20 -1.29 12.40
CA THR A 292 -19.54 0.01 12.98
C THR A 292 -20.74 -0.08 13.95
N LEU A 293 -21.64 -1.04 13.73
CA LEU A 293 -22.90 -1.18 14.46
C LEU A 293 -22.87 -2.25 15.56
N THR A 294 -21.87 -3.11 15.60
CA THR A 294 -21.75 -4.21 16.56
C THR A 294 -20.63 -3.98 17.57
N GLU A 295 -20.61 -4.79 18.62
CA GLU A 295 -19.62 -4.76 19.70
C GLU A 295 -19.03 -6.15 19.96
N GLY A 296 -18.01 -6.20 20.81
CA GLY A 296 -17.39 -7.44 21.25
C GLY A 296 -16.73 -8.24 20.11
N TRP A 297 -16.80 -9.57 20.20
CA TRP A 297 -16.15 -10.46 19.25
C TRP A 297 -16.73 -10.38 17.83
N LEU A 298 -18.02 -10.08 17.72
CA LEU A 298 -18.67 -9.94 16.41
C LEU A 298 -18.08 -8.76 15.63
N ARG A 299 -17.82 -7.64 16.32
CA ARG A 299 -17.14 -6.49 15.73
C ARG A 299 -15.78 -6.86 15.13
N VAL A 300 -14.97 -7.64 15.86
CA VAL A 300 -13.67 -8.12 15.38
C VAL A 300 -13.83 -9.04 14.16
N ALA A 301 -14.78 -9.97 14.19
CA ALA A 301 -15.06 -10.84 13.05
C ALA A 301 -15.50 -10.07 11.80
N MET A 302 -16.28 -9.00 11.97
CA MET A 302 -16.69 -8.14 10.85
C MET A 302 -15.53 -7.29 10.33
N LEU A 303 -14.59 -6.88 11.18
CA LEU A 303 -13.35 -6.22 10.75
C LEU A 303 -12.46 -7.17 9.92
N MET A 304 -12.34 -8.42 10.34
CA MET A 304 -11.65 -9.49 9.59
C MET A 304 -12.28 -9.69 8.20
N LEU A 305 -13.61 -9.80 8.14
CA LEU A 305 -14.35 -9.93 6.87
C LEU A 305 -14.10 -8.71 5.97
N THR A 306 -14.14 -7.51 6.55
CA THR A 306 -13.91 -6.27 5.80
C THR A 306 -12.50 -6.21 5.23
N GLY A 307 -11.47 -6.54 6.03
CA GLY A 307 -10.09 -6.59 5.59
C GLY A 307 -9.92 -7.59 4.43
N PHE A 308 -10.40 -8.81 4.62
CA PHE A 308 -10.35 -9.88 3.62
C PHE A 308 -10.99 -9.47 2.30
N THR A 309 -12.22 -8.97 2.34
CA THR A 309 -12.99 -8.64 1.13
C THR A 309 -12.50 -7.35 0.46
N LEU A 310 -12.20 -6.30 1.22
CA LEU A 310 -11.81 -5.00 0.67
C LEU A 310 -10.44 -5.07 -0.03
N LEU A 311 -9.43 -5.70 0.60
CA LEU A 311 -8.07 -5.74 0.05
C LEU A 311 -7.92 -6.75 -1.09
N SER A 312 -8.75 -7.81 -1.13
CA SER A 312 -8.79 -8.78 -2.24
C SER A 312 -9.11 -8.16 -3.61
N THR A 313 -9.74 -7.00 -3.65
CA THR A 313 -10.13 -6.33 -4.89
C THR A 313 -8.94 -5.85 -5.72
N THR A 314 -7.85 -5.44 -5.11
CA THR A 314 -6.69 -4.85 -5.80
C THR A 314 -6.02 -5.80 -6.78
N PRO A 315 -5.61 -7.03 -6.40
CA PRO A 315 -5.00 -7.97 -7.33
C PRO A 315 -5.95 -8.40 -8.45
N VAL A 316 -7.25 -8.49 -8.17
CA VAL A 316 -8.26 -8.87 -9.19
C VAL A 316 -8.40 -7.76 -10.23
N MET A 317 -8.46 -6.49 -9.82
CA MET A 317 -8.48 -5.35 -10.75
C MET A 317 -7.20 -5.28 -11.58
N LEU A 318 -6.04 -5.50 -10.94
CA LEU A 318 -4.75 -5.50 -11.63
C LEU A 318 -4.66 -6.62 -12.68
N ALA A 319 -5.13 -7.83 -12.35
CA ALA A 319 -5.20 -8.95 -13.28
C ALA A 319 -6.10 -8.62 -14.47
N LEU A 320 -7.26 -8.02 -14.24
CA LEU A 320 -8.17 -7.57 -15.30
C LEU A 320 -7.51 -6.54 -16.23
N VAL A 321 -6.77 -5.58 -15.65
CA VAL A 321 -6.02 -4.58 -16.42
C VAL A 321 -4.97 -5.26 -17.31
N GLN A 322 -4.23 -6.22 -16.77
CA GLN A 322 -3.20 -6.95 -17.52
C GLN A 322 -3.81 -7.79 -18.66
N GLU A 323 -4.92 -8.46 -18.42
CA GLU A 323 -5.64 -9.26 -19.44
C GLU A 323 -6.14 -8.41 -20.61
N GLN A 324 -6.52 -7.15 -20.36
CA GLN A 324 -7.04 -6.23 -21.38
C GLN A 324 -5.96 -5.34 -22.03
N ALA A 325 -4.72 -5.45 -21.59
CA ALA A 325 -3.63 -4.55 -21.99
C ALA A 325 -3.16 -4.67 -23.45
N ARG A 326 -3.63 -5.65 -24.23
CA ARG A 326 -3.38 -5.85 -25.67
C ARG A 326 -1.92 -5.56 -26.09
N GLY A 327 -0.95 -6.22 -25.42
CA GLY A 327 0.48 -6.07 -25.73
C GLY A 327 1.19 -4.87 -25.06
N ARG A 328 0.48 -4.09 -24.21
CA ARG A 328 1.03 -2.94 -23.48
C ARG A 328 0.81 -3.03 -21.96
N PRO A 329 1.21 -4.13 -21.29
CA PRO A 329 0.90 -4.35 -19.87
C PRO A 329 1.54 -3.31 -18.93
N ALA A 330 2.74 -2.84 -19.25
CA ALA A 330 3.42 -1.83 -18.43
C ALA A 330 2.69 -0.48 -18.40
N ALA A 331 2.23 0.00 -19.57
CA ALA A 331 1.46 1.24 -19.66
C ALA A 331 0.10 1.11 -18.96
N ALA A 332 -0.59 -0.03 -19.14
CA ALA A 332 -1.88 -0.29 -18.49
C ALA A 332 -1.75 -0.31 -16.96
N ASN A 333 -0.71 -0.96 -16.43
CA ASN A 333 -0.42 -0.94 -14.99
C ASN A 333 -0.08 0.47 -14.51
N GLY A 334 0.70 1.23 -15.27
CA GLY A 334 1.03 2.62 -14.93
C GLY A 334 -0.20 3.50 -14.78
N PHE A 335 -1.16 3.42 -15.72
CA PHE A 335 -2.44 4.14 -15.62
C PHE A 335 -3.28 3.70 -14.43
N PHE A 336 -3.39 2.39 -14.20
CA PHE A 336 -4.13 1.85 -13.05
C PHE A 336 -3.53 2.32 -11.72
N MET A 337 -2.21 2.26 -11.58
CA MET A 337 -1.50 2.71 -10.39
C MET A 337 -1.69 4.22 -10.16
N MET A 338 -1.53 5.03 -11.21
CA MET A 338 -1.75 6.48 -11.13
C MET A 338 -3.19 6.80 -10.69
N LEU A 339 -4.18 6.14 -11.29
CA LEU A 339 -5.59 6.35 -10.95
C LEU A 339 -5.89 5.93 -9.51
N SER A 340 -5.36 4.77 -9.07
CA SER A 340 -5.46 4.29 -7.68
C SER A 340 -4.86 5.27 -6.69
N PHE A 341 -3.76 5.88 -7.07
CA PHE A 341 -3.02 6.84 -6.26
C PHE A 341 -3.79 8.14 -6.08
N LEU A 342 -4.24 8.73 -7.21
CA LEU A 342 -5.03 9.96 -7.22
C LEU A 342 -6.33 9.79 -6.43
N ALA A 343 -7.05 8.67 -6.67
CA ALA A 343 -8.27 8.38 -5.94
C ALA A 343 -8.01 8.28 -4.42
N ARG A 344 -6.99 7.52 -3.99
CA ARG A 344 -6.67 7.36 -2.57
C ARG A 344 -6.30 8.69 -1.92
N SER A 345 -5.41 9.47 -2.55
CA SER A 345 -4.93 10.74 -2.01
C SER A 345 -6.04 11.76 -1.83
N ALA A 346 -6.95 11.88 -2.81
CA ALA A 346 -8.08 12.79 -2.72
C ALA A 346 -9.11 12.33 -1.67
N ILE A 347 -9.45 11.04 -1.68
CA ILE A 347 -10.53 10.51 -0.87
C ILE A 347 -10.18 10.52 0.63
N VAL A 348 -8.93 10.27 1.01
CA VAL A 348 -8.57 10.27 2.44
C VAL A 348 -8.74 11.65 3.08
N VAL A 349 -8.52 12.73 2.33
CA VAL A 349 -8.79 14.10 2.78
C VAL A 349 -10.30 14.34 2.90
N VAL A 350 -11.09 13.89 1.91
CA VAL A 350 -12.55 14.00 1.95
C VAL A 350 -13.13 13.21 3.13
N VAL A 351 -12.62 12.00 3.39
CA VAL A 351 -12.99 11.20 4.57
C VAL A 351 -12.70 11.96 5.87
N GLY A 352 -11.51 12.58 5.99
CA GLY A 352 -11.16 13.41 7.13
C GLY A 352 -12.10 14.61 7.31
N TYR A 353 -12.42 15.30 6.21
CA TYR A 353 -13.36 16.44 6.22
C TYR A 353 -14.77 16.02 6.64
N VAL A 354 -15.30 14.93 6.11
CA VAL A 354 -16.61 14.40 6.53
C VAL A 354 -16.57 13.97 8.00
N ALA A 355 -15.44 13.42 8.45
CA ALA A 355 -15.28 13.03 9.85
C ALA A 355 -15.20 14.22 10.81
N ASP A 356 -14.64 15.36 10.39
CA ASP A 356 -14.69 16.61 11.18
C ASP A 356 -16.13 17.13 11.32
N LEU A 357 -16.99 16.96 10.30
CA LEU A 357 -18.39 17.43 10.33
C LEU A 357 -19.34 16.47 11.03
N ALA A 358 -19.20 15.17 10.81
CA ALA A 358 -20.20 14.16 11.22
C ALA A 358 -19.68 13.14 12.25
N GLY A 359 -18.38 13.19 12.58
CA GLY A 359 -17.70 12.20 13.40
C GLY A 359 -17.31 10.93 12.62
N LEU A 360 -16.31 10.20 13.13
CA LEU A 360 -15.77 9.00 12.45
C LEU A 360 -16.81 7.90 12.30
N ARG A 361 -17.69 7.68 13.28
CA ARG A 361 -18.72 6.64 13.20
C ARG A 361 -19.66 6.84 12.01
N ASN A 362 -20.19 8.05 11.84
CA ASN A 362 -21.08 8.38 10.73
C ASN A 362 -20.33 8.34 9.39
N THR A 363 -19.06 8.74 9.39
CA THR A 363 -18.19 8.66 8.21
C THR A 363 -17.98 7.20 7.78
N TYR A 364 -17.87 6.25 8.70
CA TYR A 364 -17.76 4.82 8.40
C TYR A 364 -19.05 4.28 7.78
N LEU A 365 -20.21 4.65 8.35
CA LEU A 365 -21.53 4.28 7.80
C LEU A 365 -21.69 4.84 6.38
N LEU A 366 -21.37 6.11 6.17
CA LEU A 366 -21.41 6.75 4.86
C LEU A 366 -20.45 6.08 3.88
N SER A 367 -19.21 5.77 4.31
CA SER A 367 -18.21 5.11 3.48
C SER A 367 -18.65 3.72 3.02
N ALA A 368 -19.34 2.97 3.88
CA ALA A 368 -19.92 1.69 3.53
C ALA A 368 -21.07 1.84 2.52
N CYS A 369 -21.98 2.80 2.72
CA CYS A 369 -23.04 3.11 1.75
C CYS A 369 -22.49 3.52 0.39
N LEU A 370 -21.47 4.40 0.36
CA LEU A 370 -20.80 4.80 -0.86
C LEU A 370 -20.10 3.62 -1.55
N GLY A 371 -19.56 2.68 -0.78
CA GLY A 371 -18.93 1.47 -1.30
C GLY A 371 -19.87 0.62 -2.15
N ILE A 372 -21.18 0.59 -1.83
CA ILE A 372 -22.20 -0.12 -2.62
C ILE A 372 -22.33 0.47 -4.01
N LEU A 373 -22.12 1.77 -4.19
CA LEU A 373 -22.19 2.44 -5.49
C LEU A 373 -21.09 1.99 -6.47
N ALA A 374 -20.11 1.21 -6.02
CA ALA A 374 -19.16 0.56 -6.92
C ALA A 374 -19.80 -0.57 -7.76
N ILE A 375 -20.90 -1.18 -7.29
CA ILE A 375 -21.52 -2.37 -7.92
C ILE A 375 -21.94 -2.13 -9.38
N PRO A 376 -22.65 -1.06 -9.75
CA PRO A 376 -23.01 -0.79 -11.15
C PRO A 376 -21.78 -0.76 -12.07
N PHE A 377 -20.68 -0.20 -11.63
CA PHE A 377 -19.45 -0.10 -12.42
C PHE A 377 -18.75 -1.47 -12.57
N ILE A 378 -18.87 -2.36 -11.57
CA ILE A 378 -18.40 -3.74 -11.72
C ILE A 378 -19.20 -4.47 -12.80
N LEU A 379 -20.51 -4.21 -12.88
CA LEU A 379 -21.37 -4.80 -13.90
C LEU A 379 -21.01 -4.36 -15.32
N MET A 380 -20.36 -3.22 -15.49
CA MET A 380 -19.82 -2.74 -16.77
C MET A 380 -18.49 -3.42 -17.17
N LEU A 381 -17.81 -4.10 -16.24
CA LEU A 381 -16.54 -4.78 -16.53
C LEU A 381 -16.78 -6.06 -17.37
N PRO A 382 -15.79 -6.47 -18.19
CA PRO A 382 -15.89 -7.68 -18.99
C PRO A 382 -16.19 -8.91 -18.12
N GLY A 383 -17.19 -9.69 -18.50
CA GLY A 383 -17.48 -10.99 -17.90
C GLY A 383 -16.41 -12.04 -18.25
N LYS A 384 -16.56 -13.26 -17.70
CA LYS A 384 -15.69 -14.39 -18.02
C LYS A 384 -15.79 -14.68 -19.52
N ARG A 385 -14.68 -14.67 -20.26
CA ARG A 385 -14.67 -15.17 -21.65
C ARG A 385 -15.08 -16.64 -21.62
N GLN A 386 -16.14 -17.01 -22.36
CA GLN A 386 -16.44 -18.40 -22.58
C GLN A 386 -15.29 -19.01 -23.40
N PRO A 387 -14.76 -20.19 -23.03
CA PRO A 387 -13.83 -20.91 -23.89
C PRO A 387 -14.59 -21.30 -25.18
N GLY A 388 -14.24 -20.66 -26.29
CA GLY A 388 -14.83 -21.02 -27.60
C GLY A 388 -15.29 -19.87 -28.49
N SER A 389 -15.11 -18.60 -28.13
CA SER A 389 -15.40 -17.46 -29.03
C SER A 389 -14.08 -16.84 -29.53
N SER A 390 -13.40 -17.55 -30.43
CA SER A 390 -12.31 -17.01 -31.27
C SER A 390 -12.83 -16.93 -32.71
#